data_00ce359f0e755dd7142a915f78558f1d
#
_entry.id   00ce359f0e755dd7142a915f78558f1d
#
_cell.length_a   1.000
_cell.length_b   1.000
_cell.length_c   1.000
_cell.angle_alpha   90.00
_cell.angle_beta   90.00
_cell.angle_gamma   90.00
#
_symmetry.space_group_name_H-M   'P 1'
#
loop_
_entity.id
_entity.type
_entity.pdbx_description
1 polymer ?
#
loop_
_entity_poly.entity_id
_entity_poly.type
_entity_poly.pdbx_seq_one_letter_code
_entity_poly.pdbx_strand_id
1 'polypeptide(L)'
;MNSSRFISEKIYLFTLFVWVLFASLVTTTYFVRLDGFLALYRILLYFTLVMIAIKELINLPSTINYFRFHLKELLVFLLFTLTMLIVSKNRDGLPDINVLLLVFSARDIEFKKLLGTFSFATFLVLFVTILASKMGIISNMLMSADGGYRYSLGFNYVSFASQRMFFALCSYLMFRGKKVSYLELLALLFATFYMYQQTSTSSPLYLSLLILTYALFSLKVFKFDFIDSNVI
;
A
#
# COMPACT_ATOMS: atom_id res chain seq x y z
N MET A 1 1.28 17.05 -23.63
CA MET A 1 0.94 15.76 -22.96
C MET A 1 -0.39 15.31 -23.52
N ASN A 2 -0.48 14.13 -24.15
CA ASN A 2 -1.73 13.67 -24.78
C ASN A 2 -2.83 13.54 -23.72
N SER A 3 -4.00 14.13 -23.99
CA SER A 3 -5.17 14.10 -23.08
C SER A 3 -5.53 12.69 -22.61
N SER A 4 -5.39 11.70 -23.50
CA SER A 4 -5.65 10.29 -23.19
C SER A 4 -4.70 9.72 -22.12
N ARG A 5 -3.42 10.04 -22.17
CA ARG A 5 -2.44 9.60 -21.17
C ARG A 5 -2.73 10.18 -19.78
N PHE A 6 -3.14 11.43 -19.72
CA PHE A 6 -3.49 12.08 -18.46
C PHE A 6 -4.75 11.45 -17.81
N ILE A 7 -5.77 11.16 -18.61
CA ILE A 7 -7.00 10.50 -18.14
C ILE A 7 -6.68 9.09 -17.65
N SER A 8 -5.93 8.32 -18.42
CA SER A 8 -5.50 6.96 -18.08
C SER A 8 -4.71 6.90 -16.77
N GLU A 9 -3.79 7.85 -16.55
CA GLU A 9 -3.04 7.96 -15.29
C GLU A 9 -3.97 8.22 -14.10
N LYS A 10 -4.92 9.14 -14.22
CA LYS A 10 -5.88 9.44 -13.14
C LYS A 10 -6.77 8.23 -12.81
N ILE A 11 -7.25 7.53 -13.83
CA ILE A 11 -8.04 6.30 -13.67
C ILE A 11 -7.22 5.29 -12.88
N TYR A 12 -5.96 5.07 -13.27
CA TYR A 12 -5.10 4.12 -12.59
C TYR A 12 -4.85 4.50 -11.12
N LEU A 13 -4.46 5.76 -10.84
CA LEU A 13 -4.18 6.21 -9.47
C LEU A 13 -5.42 6.13 -8.57
N PHE A 14 -6.59 6.46 -9.11
CA PHE A 14 -7.86 6.28 -8.39
C PHE A 14 -8.13 4.80 -8.10
N THR A 15 -7.94 3.93 -9.08
CA THR A 15 -8.13 2.49 -8.92
C THR A 15 -7.18 1.92 -7.87
N LEU A 16 -5.90 2.31 -7.92
CA LEU A 16 -4.90 1.93 -6.91
C LEU A 16 -5.30 2.41 -5.52
N PHE A 17 -5.74 3.66 -5.39
CA PHE A 17 -6.21 4.22 -4.12
C PHE A 17 -7.37 3.40 -3.55
N VAL A 18 -8.41 3.15 -4.34
CA VAL A 18 -9.58 2.36 -3.93
C VAL A 18 -9.16 0.96 -3.53
N TRP A 19 -8.32 0.30 -4.34
CA TRP A 19 -7.85 -1.06 -4.06
C TRP A 19 -7.05 -1.12 -2.75
N VAL A 20 -6.07 -0.24 -2.54
CA VAL A 20 -5.26 -0.20 -1.30
C VAL A 20 -6.14 0.06 -0.09
N LEU A 21 -7.11 0.98 -0.19
CA LEU A 21 -8.04 1.32 0.87
C LEU A 21 -8.83 0.08 1.30
N PHE A 22 -9.48 -0.61 0.36
CA PHE A 22 -10.31 -1.78 0.67
C PHE A 22 -9.52 -3.02 1.05
N ALA A 23 -8.38 -3.30 0.40
CA ALA A 23 -7.46 -4.36 0.80
C ALA A 23 -6.93 -4.15 2.23
N SER A 24 -6.87 -2.89 2.67
CA SER A 24 -6.51 -2.56 4.05
C SER A 24 -7.69 -2.70 5.02
N LEU A 25 -8.88 -2.26 4.64
CA LEU A 25 -10.08 -2.33 5.48
C LEU A 25 -10.52 -3.77 5.76
N VAL A 26 -10.35 -4.70 4.80
CA VAL A 26 -10.62 -6.15 4.96
C VAL A 26 -9.92 -6.74 6.18
N THR A 27 -8.79 -6.19 6.57
CA THR A 27 -8.01 -6.69 7.71
C THR A 27 -8.36 -6.01 9.04
N THR A 28 -9.41 -5.18 9.08
CA THR A 28 -9.91 -4.57 10.31
C THR A 28 -10.95 -5.45 11.02
N THR A 29 -11.05 -5.32 12.34
CA THR A 29 -11.99 -6.08 13.16
C THR A 29 -13.46 -5.76 12.87
N TYR A 30 -13.74 -4.56 12.36
CA TYR A 30 -15.10 -4.14 12.02
C TYR A 30 -15.63 -4.90 10.79
N PHE A 31 -14.85 -4.88 9.70
CA PHE A 31 -15.31 -5.42 8.43
C PHE A 31 -15.39 -6.94 8.39
N VAL A 32 -14.55 -7.65 9.15
CA VAL A 32 -14.63 -9.11 9.24
C VAL A 32 -15.95 -9.60 9.88
N ARG A 33 -16.59 -8.74 10.70
CA ARG A 33 -17.83 -9.08 11.40
C ARG A 33 -19.09 -8.64 10.65
N LEU A 34 -18.96 -7.86 9.57
CA LEU A 34 -20.10 -7.40 8.79
C LEU A 34 -20.59 -8.48 7.84
N ASP A 35 -21.84 -8.92 8.03
CA ASP A 35 -22.53 -9.79 7.09
C ASP A 35 -22.59 -9.11 5.71
N GLY A 36 -22.22 -9.84 4.66
CA GLY A 36 -22.16 -9.29 3.30
C GLY A 36 -20.89 -8.52 2.93
N PHE A 37 -19.95 -8.27 3.86
CA PHE A 37 -18.71 -7.58 3.53
C PHE A 37 -17.87 -8.31 2.49
N LEU A 38 -17.83 -9.64 2.52
CA LEU A 38 -17.14 -10.45 1.52
C LEU A 38 -17.72 -10.24 0.12
N ALA A 39 -19.05 -10.09 0.01
CA ALA A 39 -19.70 -9.78 -1.27
C ALA A 39 -19.31 -8.39 -1.76
N LEU A 40 -19.33 -7.38 -0.90
CA LEU A 40 -18.86 -6.03 -1.22
C LEU A 40 -17.39 -6.02 -1.66
N TYR A 41 -16.55 -6.75 -0.96
CA TYR A 41 -15.14 -6.87 -1.31
C TYR A 41 -14.93 -7.48 -2.71
N ARG A 42 -15.68 -8.55 -3.04
CA ARG A 42 -15.66 -9.13 -4.39
C ARG A 42 -16.13 -8.15 -5.47
N ILE A 43 -17.19 -7.40 -5.22
CA ILE A 43 -17.65 -6.35 -6.14
C ILE A 43 -16.53 -5.33 -6.40
N LEU A 44 -15.81 -4.92 -5.36
CA LEU A 44 -14.69 -3.98 -5.50
C LEU A 44 -13.49 -4.57 -6.24
N LEU A 45 -13.22 -5.86 -6.08
CA LEU A 45 -12.19 -6.54 -6.87
C LEU A 45 -12.58 -6.56 -8.35
N TYR A 46 -13.83 -6.87 -8.70
CA TYR A 46 -14.32 -6.77 -10.09
C TYR A 46 -14.31 -5.34 -10.61
N PHE A 47 -14.70 -4.36 -9.79
CA PHE A 47 -14.58 -2.94 -10.15
C PHE A 47 -13.12 -2.58 -10.50
N THR A 48 -12.15 -3.01 -9.71
CA THR A 48 -10.72 -2.79 -9.98
C THR A 48 -10.31 -3.38 -11.33
N LEU A 49 -10.75 -4.60 -11.65
CA LEU A 49 -10.48 -5.24 -12.95
C LEU A 49 -11.06 -4.43 -14.11
N VAL A 50 -12.30 -3.99 -13.98
CA VAL A 50 -12.97 -3.17 -15.02
C VAL A 50 -12.22 -1.85 -15.22
N MET A 51 -11.84 -1.16 -14.15
CA MET A 51 -11.11 0.11 -14.24
C MET A 51 -9.71 -0.06 -14.87
N ILE A 52 -9.02 -1.14 -14.56
CA ILE A 52 -7.74 -1.49 -15.23
C ILE A 52 -7.99 -1.75 -16.73
N ALA A 53 -9.01 -2.51 -17.07
CA ALA A 53 -9.35 -2.77 -18.47
C ALA A 53 -9.66 -1.47 -19.24
N ILE A 54 -10.44 -0.57 -18.65
CA ILE A 54 -10.73 0.76 -19.23
C ILE A 54 -9.43 1.54 -19.44
N LYS A 55 -8.53 1.55 -18.44
CA LYS A 55 -7.23 2.23 -18.54
C LYS A 55 -6.41 1.67 -19.71
N GLU A 56 -6.33 0.36 -19.86
CA GLU A 56 -5.57 -0.28 -20.93
C GLU A 56 -6.21 -0.06 -22.32
N LEU A 57 -7.55 -0.04 -22.41
CA LEU A 57 -8.27 0.30 -23.63
C LEU A 57 -8.01 1.73 -24.10
N ILE A 58 -8.00 2.71 -23.19
CA ILE A 58 -7.66 4.11 -23.50
C ILE A 58 -6.23 4.22 -24.06
N ASN A 59 -5.31 3.38 -23.56
CA ASN A 59 -3.90 3.37 -23.98
C ASN A 59 -3.58 2.23 -24.97
N LEU A 60 -4.56 1.64 -25.60
CA LEU A 60 -4.41 0.45 -26.44
C LEU A 60 -3.24 0.53 -27.45
N PRO A 61 -3.04 1.63 -28.23
CA PRO A 61 -1.91 1.73 -29.15
C PRO A 61 -0.55 1.67 -28.44
N SER A 62 -0.43 2.30 -27.30
CA SER A 62 0.79 2.27 -26.47
C SER A 62 1.04 0.87 -25.90
N THR A 63 -0.03 0.22 -25.43
CA THR A 63 0.01 -1.13 -24.87
C THR A 63 0.43 -2.16 -25.92
N ILE A 64 -0.11 -2.11 -27.15
CA ILE A 64 0.28 -2.99 -28.23
C ILE A 64 1.75 -2.78 -28.63
N ASN A 65 2.19 -1.52 -28.75
CA ASN A 65 3.57 -1.20 -29.05
C ASN A 65 4.52 -1.69 -27.94
N TYR A 66 4.14 -1.51 -26.67
CA TYR A 66 4.93 -2.02 -25.55
C TYR A 66 5.13 -3.54 -25.67
N PHE A 67 4.09 -4.32 -25.86
CA PHE A 67 4.20 -5.78 -25.99
C PHE A 67 5.04 -6.22 -27.19
N ARG A 68 4.96 -5.49 -28.29
CA ARG A 68 5.76 -5.79 -29.49
C ARG A 68 7.26 -5.70 -29.22
N PHE A 69 7.69 -4.76 -28.39
CA PHE A 69 9.11 -4.53 -28.08
C PHE A 69 9.59 -5.25 -26.82
N HIS A 70 8.68 -5.66 -25.92
CA HIS A 70 8.99 -6.23 -24.60
C HIS A 70 8.41 -7.65 -24.44
N LEU A 71 8.59 -8.51 -25.43
CA LEU A 71 8.07 -9.89 -25.43
C LEU A 71 8.56 -10.71 -24.23
N LYS A 72 9.79 -10.48 -23.76
CA LYS A 72 10.32 -11.17 -22.56
C LYS A 72 9.51 -10.82 -21.30
N GLU A 73 9.17 -9.55 -21.13
CA GLU A 73 8.37 -9.08 -19.99
C GLU A 73 6.94 -9.63 -20.06
N LEU A 74 6.36 -9.70 -21.26
CA LEU A 74 5.06 -10.34 -21.47
C LEU A 74 5.10 -11.83 -21.09
N LEU A 75 6.14 -12.58 -21.50
CA LEU A 75 6.28 -13.98 -21.14
C LEU A 75 6.42 -14.17 -19.64
N VAL A 76 7.21 -13.35 -18.97
CA VAL A 76 7.34 -13.34 -17.51
C VAL A 76 5.99 -13.07 -16.85
N PHE A 77 5.26 -12.06 -17.33
CA PHE A 77 3.93 -11.74 -16.81
C PHE A 77 2.93 -12.91 -17.00
N LEU A 78 2.92 -13.54 -18.17
CA LEU A 78 2.07 -14.69 -18.44
C LEU A 78 2.44 -15.89 -17.55
N LEU A 79 3.73 -16.14 -17.34
CA LEU A 79 4.21 -17.19 -16.45
C LEU A 79 3.76 -16.94 -15.00
N PHE A 80 3.91 -15.72 -14.49
CA PHE A 80 3.41 -15.34 -13.16
C PHE A 80 1.89 -15.49 -13.05
N THR A 81 1.14 -15.06 -14.08
CA THR A 81 -0.32 -15.19 -14.13
C THR A 81 -0.73 -16.66 -14.08
N LEU A 82 -0.08 -17.52 -14.87
CA LEU A 82 -0.34 -18.96 -14.87
C LEU A 82 -0.02 -19.58 -13.51
N THR A 83 1.12 -19.23 -12.93
CA THR A 83 1.51 -19.71 -11.59
C THR A 83 0.48 -19.30 -10.55
N MET A 84 0.03 -18.04 -10.56
CA MET A 84 -0.99 -17.54 -9.64
C MET A 84 -2.33 -18.28 -9.83
N LEU A 85 -2.75 -18.52 -11.07
CA LEU A 85 -3.98 -19.29 -11.36
C LEU A 85 -3.90 -20.74 -10.82
N ILE A 86 -2.74 -21.39 -10.94
CA ILE A 86 -2.52 -22.74 -10.43
C ILE A 86 -2.56 -22.75 -8.90
N VAL A 87 -1.84 -21.82 -8.26
CA VAL A 87 -1.76 -21.73 -6.80
C VAL A 87 -3.10 -21.33 -6.19
N SER A 88 -3.87 -20.48 -6.86
CA SER A 88 -5.17 -20.00 -6.40
C SER A 88 -6.32 -20.98 -6.65
N LYS A 89 -6.07 -22.13 -7.29
CA LYS A 89 -7.11 -23.13 -7.58
C LYS A 89 -7.92 -23.56 -6.33
N ASN A 90 -7.28 -23.55 -5.16
CA ASN A 90 -7.91 -23.95 -3.88
C ASN A 90 -8.23 -22.74 -2.98
N ARG A 91 -8.07 -21.49 -3.48
CA ARG A 91 -8.32 -20.24 -2.76
C ARG A 91 -9.08 -19.29 -3.67
N ASP A 92 -9.66 -18.24 -3.07
CA ASP A 92 -10.17 -17.10 -3.86
C ASP A 92 -8.97 -16.30 -4.42
N GLY A 93 -8.53 -16.65 -5.63
CA GLY A 93 -7.37 -16.04 -6.29
C GLY A 93 -7.61 -14.66 -6.88
N LEU A 94 -8.83 -14.14 -6.78
CA LEU A 94 -9.18 -12.84 -7.34
C LEU A 94 -8.34 -11.67 -6.78
N PRO A 95 -8.01 -11.62 -5.47
CA PRO A 95 -7.10 -10.60 -4.94
C PRO A 95 -5.70 -10.65 -5.55
N ASP A 96 -5.15 -11.84 -5.75
CA ASP A 96 -3.80 -12.03 -6.30
C ASP A 96 -3.72 -11.59 -7.76
N ILE A 97 -4.75 -11.92 -8.55
CA ILE A 97 -4.89 -11.47 -9.95
C ILE A 97 -4.99 -9.95 -10.00
N ASN A 98 -5.73 -9.31 -9.10
CA ASN A 98 -5.82 -7.85 -9.03
C ASN A 98 -4.44 -7.20 -8.78
N VAL A 99 -3.67 -7.73 -7.83
CA VAL A 99 -2.30 -7.23 -7.55
C VAL A 99 -1.44 -7.32 -8.80
N LEU A 100 -1.44 -8.47 -9.46
CA LEU A 100 -0.65 -8.70 -10.66
C LEU A 100 -1.01 -7.72 -11.78
N LEU A 101 -2.30 -7.53 -12.03
CA LEU A 101 -2.79 -6.60 -13.05
C LEU A 101 -2.50 -5.15 -12.70
N LEU A 102 -2.60 -4.77 -11.40
CA LEU A 102 -2.21 -3.45 -10.94
C LEU A 102 -0.72 -3.20 -11.18
N VAL A 103 0.15 -4.14 -10.81
CA VAL A 103 1.60 -4.01 -11.03
C VAL A 103 1.90 -3.88 -12.53
N PHE A 104 1.32 -4.74 -13.35
CA PHE A 104 1.52 -4.69 -14.80
C PHE A 104 1.02 -3.39 -15.42
N SER A 105 -0.14 -2.91 -15.00
CA SER A 105 -0.76 -1.68 -15.51
C SER A 105 -0.05 -0.41 -14.99
N ALA A 106 0.87 -0.53 -14.02
CA ALA A 106 1.65 0.58 -13.48
C ALA A 106 2.78 1.07 -14.41
N ARG A 107 3.15 0.30 -15.46
CA ARG A 107 4.32 0.54 -16.31
C ARG A 107 4.43 1.95 -16.90
N ASP A 108 3.28 2.59 -17.18
CA ASP A 108 3.21 3.92 -17.79
C ASP A 108 3.06 5.05 -16.75
N ILE A 109 3.06 4.71 -15.46
CA ILE A 109 2.79 5.63 -14.36
C ILE A 109 4.10 5.99 -13.66
N GLU A 110 4.28 7.25 -13.37
CA GLU A 110 5.44 7.72 -12.61
C GLU A 110 5.46 7.07 -11.23
N PHE A 111 6.56 6.36 -10.91
CA PHE A 111 6.71 5.61 -9.66
C PHE A 111 6.45 6.45 -8.41
N LYS A 112 6.87 7.71 -8.44
CA LYS A 112 6.63 8.66 -7.35
C LYS A 112 5.15 8.87 -7.06
N LYS A 113 4.29 8.95 -8.10
CA LYS A 113 2.84 9.09 -7.93
C LYS A 113 2.21 7.82 -7.34
N LEU A 114 2.74 6.64 -7.73
CA LEU A 114 2.32 5.37 -7.14
C LEU A 114 2.60 5.35 -5.64
N LEU A 115 3.83 5.70 -5.24
CA LEU A 115 4.24 5.74 -3.84
C LEU A 115 3.41 6.74 -3.02
N GLY A 116 3.14 7.93 -3.60
CA GLY A 116 2.31 8.95 -2.96
C GLY A 116 0.87 8.46 -2.73
N THR A 117 0.27 7.85 -3.75
CA THR A 117 -1.09 7.31 -3.65
C THR A 117 -1.17 6.16 -2.65
N PHE A 118 -0.22 5.22 -2.69
CA PHE A 118 -0.15 4.10 -1.76
C PHE A 118 0.03 4.56 -0.32
N SER A 119 0.99 5.46 -0.06
CA SER A 119 1.24 5.97 1.29
C SER A 119 0.04 6.73 1.85
N PHE A 120 -0.58 7.59 1.03
CA PHE A 120 -1.77 8.35 1.44
C PHE A 120 -2.95 7.43 1.80
N ALA A 121 -3.28 6.47 0.93
CA ALA A 121 -4.35 5.51 1.20
C ALA A 121 -4.09 4.69 2.47
N THR A 122 -2.86 4.22 2.65
CA THR A 122 -2.49 3.40 3.81
C THR A 122 -2.50 4.20 5.11
N PHE A 123 -1.96 5.42 5.12
CA PHE A 123 -2.02 6.30 6.31
C PHE A 123 -3.46 6.67 6.65
N LEU A 124 -4.31 6.93 5.67
CA LEU A 124 -5.73 7.22 5.88
C LEU A 124 -6.41 6.06 6.62
N VAL A 125 -6.22 4.82 6.15
CA VAL A 125 -6.79 3.64 6.80
C VAL A 125 -6.23 3.44 8.20
N LEU A 126 -4.90 3.57 8.38
CA LEU A 126 -4.28 3.47 9.69
C LEU A 126 -4.87 4.48 10.67
N PHE A 127 -4.94 5.74 10.27
CA PHE A 127 -5.45 6.81 11.12
C PHE A 127 -6.91 6.57 11.52
N VAL A 128 -7.78 6.31 10.53
CA VAL A 128 -9.22 6.07 10.78
C VAL A 128 -9.44 4.84 11.65
N THR A 129 -8.72 3.74 11.36
CA THR A 129 -8.86 2.49 12.10
C THR A 129 -8.39 2.63 13.56
N ILE A 130 -7.22 3.24 13.79
CA ILE A 130 -6.69 3.45 15.13
C ILE A 130 -7.59 4.39 15.91
N LEU A 131 -8.07 5.48 15.29
CA LEU A 131 -8.98 6.42 15.93
C LEU A 131 -10.30 5.73 16.33
N ALA A 132 -10.94 5.02 15.40
CA ALA A 132 -12.17 4.28 15.65
C ALA A 132 -12.00 3.21 16.74
N SER A 133 -10.84 2.55 16.78
CA SER A 133 -10.49 1.60 17.84
C SER A 133 -10.33 2.27 19.21
N LYS A 134 -9.72 3.45 19.27
CA LYS A 134 -9.58 4.22 20.50
C LYS A 134 -10.91 4.80 21.01
N MET A 135 -11.79 5.15 20.09
CA MET A 135 -13.16 5.61 20.43
C MET A 135 -14.09 4.45 20.81
N GLY A 136 -13.65 3.21 20.76
CA GLY A 136 -14.47 2.03 21.08
C GLY A 136 -15.49 1.67 19.99
N ILE A 137 -15.44 2.31 18.82
CA ILE A 137 -16.33 2.00 17.66
C ILE A 137 -16.02 0.61 17.10
N ILE A 138 -14.73 0.27 17.06
CA ILE A 138 -14.26 -1.05 16.62
C ILE A 138 -13.45 -1.72 17.72
N SER A 139 -13.49 -3.05 17.76
CA SER A 139 -12.81 -3.80 18.82
C SER A 139 -11.28 -3.73 18.67
N ASN A 140 -10.62 -3.36 19.79
CA ASN A 140 -9.19 -3.46 19.93
C ASN A 140 -8.86 -4.80 20.58
N MET A 141 -8.43 -5.76 19.76
CA MET A 141 -8.11 -7.11 20.25
C MET A 141 -6.85 -7.07 21.11
N LEU A 142 -6.91 -7.73 22.26
CA LEU A 142 -5.78 -7.93 23.15
C LEU A 142 -5.26 -9.35 22.94
N MET A 143 -4.02 -9.48 22.52
CA MET A 143 -3.36 -10.77 22.35
C MET A 143 -2.28 -10.93 23.42
N SER A 144 -2.30 -12.06 24.11
CA SER A 144 -1.21 -12.44 25.02
C SER A 144 -0.01 -12.91 24.18
N ALA A 145 1.16 -12.40 24.52
CA ALA A 145 2.42 -12.81 23.91
C ALA A 145 3.51 -12.91 24.99
N ASP A 146 4.61 -13.60 24.68
CA ASP A 146 5.73 -13.71 25.60
C ASP A 146 6.20 -12.31 26.04
N GLY A 147 6.00 -12.03 27.33
CA GLY A 147 6.38 -10.74 27.96
C GLY A 147 5.31 -9.66 28.03
N GLY A 148 4.03 -9.94 27.70
CA GLY A 148 2.96 -8.97 27.91
C GLY A 148 1.78 -9.04 26.95
N TYR A 149 0.98 -7.99 27.02
CA TYR A 149 -0.20 -7.85 26.16
C TYR A 149 0.10 -6.96 24.95
N ARG A 150 -0.44 -7.32 23.77
CA ARG A 150 -0.31 -6.59 22.54
C ARG A 150 -1.69 -6.19 22.02
N TYR A 151 -1.85 -4.92 21.70
CA TYR A 151 -3.09 -4.39 21.12
C TYR A 151 -3.06 -4.46 19.60
N SER A 152 -4.18 -4.86 18.99
CA SER A 152 -4.31 -4.95 17.52
C SER A 152 -4.59 -3.61 16.84
N LEU A 153 -4.87 -2.56 17.61
CA LEU A 153 -5.21 -1.21 17.13
C LEU A 153 -6.39 -1.19 16.12
N GLY A 154 -7.36 -2.09 16.32
CA GLY A 154 -8.53 -2.21 15.45
C GLY A 154 -8.35 -3.15 14.24
N PHE A 155 -7.19 -3.78 14.10
CA PHE A 155 -6.95 -4.81 13.08
C PHE A 155 -7.21 -6.22 13.62
N ASN A 156 -7.40 -7.17 12.72
CA ASN A 156 -7.64 -8.58 13.08
C ASN A 156 -6.40 -9.25 13.67
N TYR A 157 -5.23 -8.71 13.38
CA TYR A 157 -3.96 -9.23 13.83
C TYR A 157 -3.03 -8.10 14.23
N VAL A 158 -2.28 -8.29 15.31
CA VAL A 158 -1.39 -7.26 15.89
C VAL A 158 -0.34 -6.76 14.90
N SER A 159 0.18 -7.64 14.05
CA SER A 159 1.21 -7.28 13.07
C SER A 159 0.70 -6.46 11.88
N PHE A 160 -0.60 -6.45 11.60
CA PHE A 160 -1.13 -5.77 10.42
C PHE A 160 -0.96 -4.25 10.51
N ALA A 161 -1.24 -3.64 11.65
CA ALA A 161 -1.02 -2.21 11.86
C ALA A 161 0.47 -1.84 11.65
N SER A 162 1.37 -2.62 12.24
CA SER A 162 2.81 -2.38 12.18
C SER A 162 3.40 -2.55 10.79
N GLN A 163 3.01 -3.58 10.06
CA GLN A 163 3.44 -3.79 8.67
C GLN A 163 2.97 -2.65 7.76
N ARG A 164 1.69 -2.23 7.91
CA ARG A 164 1.15 -1.11 7.13
C ARG A 164 1.87 0.19 7.43
N MET A 165 2.15 0.46 8.71
CA MET A 165 2.92 1.64 9.10
C MET A 165 4.30 1.65 8.45
N PHE A 166 5.00 0.51 8.47
CA PHE A 166 6.32 0.38 7.86
C PHE A 166 6.28 0.65 6.34
N PHE A 167 5.38 -0.01 5.60
CA PHE A 167 5.30 0.19 4.14
C PHE A 167 4.81 1.58 3.75
N ALA A 168 3.84 2.15 4.49
CA ALA A 168 3.37 3.51 4.26
C ALA A 168 4.48 4.53 4.49
N LEU A 169 5.28 4.36 5.55
CA LEU A 169 6.40 5.21 5.89
C LEU A 169 7.50 5.15 4.83
N CYS A 170 7.92 3.96 4.42
CA CYS A 170 8.92 3.79 3.36
C CYS A 170 8.45 4.46 2.06
N SER A 171 7.20 4.20 1.66
CA SER A 171 6.61 4.80 0.46
C SER A 171 6.51 6.33 0.57
N TYR A 172 6.16 6.85 1.74
CA TYR A 172 6.08 8.29 1.99
C TYR A 172 7.46 8.96 1.90
N LEU A 173 8.47 8.39 2.54
CA LEU A 173 9.83 8.93 2.50
C LEU A 173 10.38 8.93 1.06
N MET A 174 10.16 7.85 0.30
CA MET A 174 10.54 7.79 -1.12
C MET A 174 9.76 8.80 -1.97
N PHE A 175 8.46 8.98 -1.72
CA PHE A 175 7.63 9.97 -2.41
C PHE A 175 8.12 11.39 -2.16
N ARG A 176 8.39 11.74 -0.90
CA ARG A 176 8.83 13.09 -0.50
C ARG A 176 10.29 13.35 -0.88
N GLY A 177 11.15 12.34 -0.78
CA GLY A 177 12.58 12.47 -1.04
C GLY A 177 13.21 13.59 -0.20
N LYS A 178 14.00 14.45 -0.84
CA LYS A 178 14.65 15.61 -0.20
C LYS A 178 13.68 16.67 0.37
N LYS A 179 12.37 16.58 0.08
CA LYS A 179 11.36 17.57 0.52
C LYS A 179 10.71 17.23 1.87
N VAL A 180 11.18 16.22 2.56
CA VAL A 180 10.68 15.85 3.90
C VAL A 180 11.11 16.93 4.88
N SER A 181 10.15 17.49 5.64
CA SER A 181 10.44 18.47 6.68
C SER A 181 10.78 17.80 8.01
N TYR A 182 11.50 18.52 8.86
CA TYR A 182 11.82 18.05 10.21
C TYR A 182 10.56 17.76 11.05
N LEU A 183 9.53 18.62 10.93
CA LEU A 183 8.25 18.44 11.63
C LEU A 183 7.51 17.18 11.16
N GLU A 184 7.53 16.90 9.86
CA GLU A 184 6.94 15.66 9.32
C GLU A 184 7.63 14.41 9.90
N LEU A 185 8.96 14.42 9.96
CA LEU A 185 9.72 13.30 10.56
C LEU A 185 9.45 13.14 12.04
N LEU A 186 9.36 14.22 12.80
CA LEU A 186 9.00 14.16 14.21
C LEU A 186 7.59 13.61 14.41
N ALA A 187 6.62 14.09 13.65
CA ALA A 187 5.24 13.58 13.72
C ALA A 187 5.16 12.08 13.41
N LEU A 188 5.87 11.62 12.38
CA LEU A 188 5.96 10.19 12.03
C LEU A 188 6.67 9.39 13.12
N LEU A 189 7.72 9.94 13.73
CA LEU A 189 8.43 9.30 14.83
C LEU A 189 7.53 9.12 16.05
N PHE A 190 6.78 10.15 16.44
CA PHE A 190 5.81 10.06 17.54
C PHE A 190 4.71 9.05 17.24
N ALA A 191 4.13 9.06 16.04
CA ALA A 191 3.10 8.11 15.63
C ALA A 191 3.62 6.66 15.66
N THR A 192 4.82 6.43 15.14
CA THR A 192 5.46 5.11 15.13
C THR A 192 5.80 4.65 16.54
N PHE A 193 6.34 5.53 17.38
CA PHE A 193 6.66 5.23 18.76
C PHE A 193 5.40 4.90 19.57
N TYR A 194 4.33 5.67 19.40
CA TYR A 194 3.04 5.38 20.00
C TYR A 194 2.53 3.98 19.60
N MET A 195 2.56 3.64 18.33
CA MET A 195 2.17 2.29 17.85
C MET A 195 3.07 1.20 18.44
N TYR A 196 4.38 1.46 18.53
CA TYR A 196 5.33 0.54 19.15
C TYR A 196 4.99 0.24 20.61
N GLN A 197 4.65 1.26 21.41
CA GLN A 197 4.22 1.11 22.80
C GLN A 197 2.94 0.26 22.93
N GLN A 198 2.01 0.40 21.97
CA GLN A 198 0.73 -0.33 22.01
C GLN A 198 0.86 -1.78 21.53
N THR A 199 1.69 -2.02 20.51
CA THR A 199 1.81 -3.35 19.89
C THR A 199 2.95 -4.20 20.46
N SER A 200 3.77 -3.62 21.33
CA SER A 200 4.93 -4.27 21.97
C SER A 200 5.85 -5.01 20.96
N THR A 201 7.09 -4.60 20.83
CA THR A 201 8.17 -5.29 20.08
C THR A 201 7.85 -5.79 18.67
N SER A 202 7.01 -5.09 17.89
CA SER A 202 6.82 -5.43 16.49
C SER A 202 8.05 -5.03 15.66
N SER A 203 8.73 -6.00 15.05
CA SER A 203 9.91 -5.78 14.21
C SER A 203 9.74 -4.71 13.12
N PRO A 204 8.60 -4.63 12.38
CA PRO A 204 8.39 -3.57 11.41
C PRO A 204 8.41 -2.16 12.03
N LEU A 205 7.86 -1.97 13.22
CA LEU A 205 7.87 -0.67 13.91
C LEU A 205 9.26 -0.31 14.43
N TYR A 206 10.01 -1.29 14.92
CA TYR A 206 11.40 -1.08 15.30
C TYR A 206 12.25 -0.60 14.12
N LEU A 207 12.14 -1.26 12.96
CA LEU A 207 12.79 -0.82 11.73
C LEU A 207 12.33 0.57 11.29
N SER A 208 11.04 0.88 11.44
CA SER A 208 10.50 2.23 11.14
C SER A 208 11.14 3.29 12.04
N LEU A 209 11.28 3.03 13.34
CA LEU A 209 11.95 3.93 14.28
C LEU A 209 13.41 4.15 13.91
N LEU A 210 14.14 3.09 13.53
CA LEU A 210 15.54 3.20 13.08
C LEU A 210 15.66 4.06 11.82
N ILE A 211 14.79 3.84 10.81
CA ILE A 211 14.79 4.63 9.57
C ILE A 211 14.49 6.10 9.86
N LEU A 212 13.51 6.40 10.71
CA LEU A 212 13.13 7.78 11.05
C LEU A 212 14.22 8.49 11.86
N THR A 213 14.81 7.81 12.83
CA THR A 213 15.93 8.38 13.60
C THR A 213 17.12 8.64 12.69
N TYR A 214 17.47 7.71 11.81
CA TYR A 214 18.51 7.91 10.81
C TYR A 214 18.21 9.10 9.89
N ALA A 215 16.98 9.23 9.38
CA ALA A 215 16.56 10.34 8.54
C ALA A 215 16.66 11.69 9.27
N LEU A 216 16.26 11.76 10.55
CA LEU A 216 16.41 12.96 11.38
C LEU A 216 17.86 13.36 11.58
N PHE A 217 18.75 12.39 11.89
CA PHE A 217 20.18 12.65 12.00
C PHE A 217 20.78 13.11 10.67
N SER A 218 20.39 12.51 9.56
CA SER A 218 20.86 12.85 8.23
C SER A 218 20.51 14.28 7.84
N LEU A 219 19.30 14.75 8.14
CA LEU A 219 18.89 16.14 7.88
C LEU A 219 19.71 17.16 8.71
N LYS A 220 20.17 16.77 9.89
CA LYS A 220 20.91 17.64 10.81
C LYS A 220 22.42 17.68 10.53
N VAL A 221 23.00 16.53 10.12
CA VAL A 221 24.47 16.34 10.04
C VAL A 221 24.98 16.36 8.59
N PHE A 222 24.20 15.86 7.65
CA PHE A 222 24.58 15.76 6.25
C PHE A 222 23.52 16.43 5.37
N LYS A 223 23.96 17.26 4.41
CA LYS A 223 23.17 17.56 3.21
C LYS A 223 23.09 16.28 2.39
N PHE A 224 22.23 15.36 2.79
CA PHE A 224 22.12 14.05 2.16
C PHE A 224 21.45 14.19 0.80
N ASP A 225 22.22 13.97 -0.23
CA ASP A 225 21.75 13.73 -1.58
C ASP A 225 21.17 12.30 -1.66
N PHE A 226 19.97 12.11 -1.10
CA PHE A 226 19.27 10.85 -1.21
C PHE A 226 18.71 10.76 -2.63
N ILE A 227 19.33 9.91 -3.43
CA ILE A 227 18.94 9.52 -4.80
C ILE A 227 18.98 10.73 -5.75
N ASP A 228 20.04 10.84 -6.49
CA ASP A 228 20.09 11.67 -7.69
C ASP A 228 18.88 11.34 -8.56
N SER A 229 18.06 12.35 -8.86
CA SER A 229 16.86 12.25 -9.67
C SER A 229 17.12 11.85 -11.13
N ASN A 230 18.34 11.42 -11.43
CA ASN A 230 18.81 11.06 -12.78
C ASN A 230 18.96 9.56 -13.00
N VAL A 231 18.45 8.69 -12.11
CA VAL A 231 18.53 7.24 -12.25
C VAL A 231 17.14 6.61 -12.45
N ILE A 232 16.24 7.32 -13.10
CA ILE A 232 15.04 6.69 -13.69
C ILE A 232 14.77 7.34 -15.05
#